data_b82147c88c8f975d2851ed20d551b7b2
#
_entry.id   b82147c88c8f975d2851ed20d551b7b2
#
_cell.length_a   1.000
_cell.length_b   1.000
_cell.length_c   1.000
_cell.angle_alpha   90.00
_cell.angle_beta   90.00
_cell.angle_gamma   90.00
#
_symmetry.space_group_name_H-M   'P 1'
#
loop_
_entity.id
_entity.type
_entity.pdbx_description
1 polymer ?
#
loop_
_entity_poly.entity_id
_entity_poly.type
_entity_poly.pdbx_seq_one_letter_code
_entity_poly.pdbx_strand_id
1 'polypeptide(L)'
;MAHGDQLQLTEGDAFLVYIEIYGYDSVKGQTEREMYRALMKIWEEIQLANRGRKVELIEEPEEMETEHKPSIWKWLLPADDMPEHLKIGFVYADTIENSSWNYGHELGRQYLEEAFEGRISTVVIEGADTEGDIARAIEKLVQAGCTMIFTTNSKMVNQSVRSAILHPEVKIYNCSVNMSYSSICTYYARMYEAKFLMGAIAAAVSREDKLGYIADQPTYGILADINAFAMGARMINPYVKVYLEWRRINHEKTAAERLREQGIRYISGKDMIIPRHPSREYGLYVQEDNGEVFNLASPIWNWGKFYEQMIQLAFESNEELEARKGKKAVNYWWGMSADVIDVICSGNLPHGTLRLIEFLKNSVRSGSFHPFDGFMYDQEGIIRCREGERLRSEDIVTMNWLAENVVGRVPDLEELNDEARERMQLQGIRVDESVQTEK
;
A
#
# COMPACT_ATOMS: atom_id res chain seq x y z
N MET A 1 15.08 -18.67 15.32
CA MET A 1 16.13 -18.25 14.33
C MET A 1 16.95 -17.02 14.74
N ALA A 2 16.58 -16.27 15.75
CA ALA A 2 17.34 -15.09 16.22
C ALA A 2 18.77 -15.37 16.75
N HIS A 3 19.16 -16.62 16.93
CA HIS A 3 20.48 -17.04 17.43
C HIS A 3 21.30 -17.86 16.40
N GLY A 4 20.93 -17.81 15.11
CA GLY A 4 21.54 -18.63 14.06
C GLY A 4 23.02 -18.35 13.76
N ASP A 5 23.55 -17.18 14.16
CA ASP A 5 24.97 -16.86 13.97
C ASP A 5 25.91 -17.68 14.85
N GLN A 6 25.39 -18.46 15.79
CA GLN A 6 26.17 -19.31 16.71
C GLN A 6 25.96 -20.80 16.48
N LEU A 7 25.03 -21.22 15.64
CA LEU A 7 24.72 -22.61 15.35
C LEU A 7 25.19 -22.93 13.92
N GLN A 8 26.21 -23.77 13.80
CA GLN A 8 26.55 -24.43 12.53
C GLN A 8 25.49 -25.50 12.24
N LEU A 9 24.37 -25.06 11.60
CA LEU A 9 23.33 -25.99 11.16
C LEU A 9 23.87 -26.87 10.02
N THR A 10 23.76 -28.17 10.18
CA THR A 10 24.00 -29.12 9.09
C THR A 10 22.83 -29.12 8.10
N GLU A 11 23.03 -29.68 6.89
CA GLU A 11 21.96 -29.85 5.92
C GLU A 11 20.78 -30.66 6.50
N GLY A 12 21.06 -31.67 7.35
CA GLY A 12 20.02 -32.47 8.03
C GLY A 12 19.25 -31.70 9.09
N ASP A 13 19.93 -30.84 9.87
CA ASP A 13 19.24 -29.98 10.86
C ASP A 13 18.34 -28.96 10.17
N ALA A 14 18.80 -28.37 9.07
CA ALA A 14 18.00 -27.45 8.27
C ALA A 14 16.75 -28.13 7.66
N PHE A 15 16.88 -29.39 7.23
CA PHE A 15 15.77 -30.20 6.73
C PHE A 15 14.71 -30.45 7.80
N LEU A 16 15.12 -30.81 9.01
CA LEU A 16 14.21 -31.05 10.13
C LEU A 16 13.48 -29.76 10.54
N VAL A 17 14.20 -28.64 10.62
CA VAL A 17 13.62 -27.33 10.91
C VAL A 17 12.62 -26.91 9.81
N TYR A 18 12.95 -27.19 8.56
CA TYR A 18 12.07 -26.89 7.44
C TYR A 18 10.78 -27.71 7.51
N ILE A 19 10.86 -29.02 7.80
CA ILE A 19 9.67 -29.87 7.97
C ILE A 19 8.81 -29.41 9.16
N GLU A 20 9.43 -29.02 10.27
CA GLU A 20 8.72 -28.54 11.46
C GLU A 20 7.97 -27.23 11.19
N ILE A 21 8.57 -26.33 10.41
CA ILE A 21 7.96 -25.03 10.08
C ILE A 21 6.88 -25.14 8.99
N TYR A 22 7.08 -25.98 7.98
CA TYR A 22 6.28 -25.98 6.75
C TYR A 22 5.42 -27.24 6.56
N GLY A 23 5.65 -28.26 7.36
CA GLY A 23 4.99 -29.56 7.22
C GLY A 23 5.61 -30.45 6.14
N TYR A 24 5.40 -31.76 6.29
CA TYR A 24 6.02 -32.79 5.44
C TYR A 24 5.57 -32.72 3.96
N ASP A 25 4.32 -32.33 3.72
CA ASP A 25 3.75 -32.28 2.36
C ASP A 25 4.37 -31.16 1.50
N SER A 26 4.91 -30.11 2.11
CA SER A 26 5.57 -29.01 1.40
C SER A 26 6.95 -29.37 0.83
N VAL A 27 7.53 -30.50 1.30
CA VAL A 27 8.87 -30.95 0.90
C VAL A 27 8.84 -32.13 -0.06
N LYS A 28 7.65 -32.56 -0.48
CA LYS A 28 7.47 -33.74 -1.33
C LYS A 28 8.13 -33.53 -2.69
N GLY A 29 9.18 -34.31 -2.95
CA GLY A 29 9.93 -34.24 -4.21
C GLY A 29 11.13 -33.32 -4.22
N GLN A 30 11.43 -32.61 -3.12
CA GLN A 30 12.62 -31.79 -2.98
C GLN A 30 13.75 -32.57 -2.28
N THR A 31 14.99 -32.25 -2.64
CA THR A 31 16.18 -32.80 -1.96
C THR A 31 16.49 -31.96 -0.71
N GLU A 32 17.13 -32.61 0.30
CA GLU A 32 17.63 -31.90 1.50
C GLU A 32 18.46 -30.67 1.15
N ARG A 33 19.26 -30.77 0.09
CA ARG A 33 20.12 -29.67 -0.37
C ARG A 33 19.34 -28.49 -0.96
N GLU A 34 18.22 -28.74 -1.64
CA GLU A 34 17.33 -27.69 -2.17
C GLU A 34 16.61 -26.98 -1.01
N MET A 35 16.13 -27.74 -0.04
CA MET A 35 15.51 -27.18 1.15
C MET A 35 16.47 -26.38 2.02
N TYR A 36 17.72 -26.86 2.19
CA TYR A 36 18.76 -26.09 2.86
C TYR A 36 19.02 -24.75 2.16
N ARG A 37 19.13 -24.76 0.83
CA ARG A 37 19.32 -23.53 0.05
C ARG A 37 18.14 -22.57 0.22
N ALA A 38 16.90 -23.08 0.18
CA ALA A 38 15.71 -22.29 0.39
C ALA A 38 15.69 -21.68 1.81
N LEU A 39 16.02 -22.47 2.83
CA LEU A 39 16.08 -22.01 4.22
C LEU A 39 17.15 -20.93 4.43
N MET A 40 18.34 -21.13 3.86
CA MET A 40 19.42 -20.14 3.94
C MET A 40 19.05 -18.85 3.21
N LYS A 41 18.34 -18.93 2.10
CA LYS A 41 17.86 -17.75 1.37
C LYS A 41 16.79 -17.00 2.16
N ILE A 42 15.86 -17.69 2.82
CA ILE A 42 14.90 -17.09 3.76
C ILE A 42 15.62 -16.42 4.92
N TRP A 43 16.66 -17.08 5.46
CA TRP A 43 17.49 -16.51 6.52
C TRP A 43 18.21 -15.23 6.08
N GLU A 44 18.82 -15.24 4.90
CA GLU A 44 19.44 -14.05 4.31
C GLU A 44 18.42 -12.91 4.17
N GLU A 45 17.22 -13.17 3.63
CA GLU A 45 16.17 -12.17 3.50
C GLU A 45 15.74 -11.58 4.85
N ILE A 46 15.58 -12.42 5.87
CA ILE A 46 15.25 -11.95 7.24
C ILE A 46 16.38 -11.07 7.79
N GLN A 47 17.64 -11.45 7.59
CA GLN A 47 18.79 -10.66 8.02
C GLN A 47 18.88 -9.32 7.27
N LEU A 48 18.52 -9.31 5.99
CA LEU A 48 18.48 -8.11 5.18
C LEU A 48 17.39 -7.15 5.65
N ALA A 49 16.19 -7.65 5.91
CA ALA A 49 15.08 -6.89 6.44
C ALA A 49 15.42 -6.27 7.81
N ASN A 50 16.12 -7.03 8.67
CA ASN A 50 16.52 -6.57 10.01
C ASN A 50 17.69 -5.58 10.02
N ARG A 51 18.51 -5.51 8.97
CA ARG A 51 19.68 -4.60 8.89
C ARG A 51 19.34 -3.21 8.35
N GLY A 52 18.07 -2.88 8.16
CA GLY A 52 17.64 -1.53 7.70
C GLY A 52 18.20 -1.19 6.32
N ARG A 53 18.22 -2.14 5.37
CA ARG A 53 18.59 -1.84 3.98
C ARG A 53 17.67 -0.77 3.43
N LYS A 54 18.25 0.19 2.73
CA LYS A 54 17.49 1.14 1.94
C LYS A 54 16.69 0.35 0.90
N VAL A 55 15.37 0.46 1.00
CA VAL A 55 14.46 -0.01 -0.01
C VAL A 55 14.54 0.94 -1.18
N GLU A 56 14.65 0.43 -2.40
CA GLU A 56 14.53 1.25 -3.58
C GLU A 56 13.06 1.52 -3.85
N LEU A 57 12.64 2.77 -3.65
CA LEU A 57 11.28 3.20 -3.97
C LEU A 57 11.24 3.63 -5.44
N ILE A 58 10.42 2.97 -6.24
CA ILE A 58 10.12 3.37 -7.61
C ILE A 58 8.83 4.20 -7.55
N GLU A 59 8.98 5.52 -7.67
CA GLU A 59 7.91 6.49 -7.47
C GLU A 59 7.10 6.78 -8.72
N GLU A 60 7.68 6.55 -9.89
CA GLU A 60 7.03 6.78 -11.18
C GLU A 60 7.14 5.53 -12.04
N PRO A 61 6.17 5.28 -12.94
CA PRO A 61 6.31 4.27 -13.97
C PRO A 61 7.57 4.55 -14.78
N GLU A 62 8.31 3.50 -15.14
CA GLU A 62 9.37 3.67 -16.13
C GLU A 62 8.73 4.25 -17.41
N GLU A 63 9.24 5.39 -17.89
CA GLU A 63 8.80 5.93 -19.17
C GLU A 63 9.09 4.85 -20.23
N MET A 64 8.02 4.23 -20.72
CA MET A 64 8.14 3.45 -21.94
C MET A 64 8.50 4.45 -23.02
N GLU A 65 9.72 4.35 -23.57
CA GLU A 65 10.13 5.18 -24.70
C GLU A 65 9.08 4.98 -25.82
N THR A 66 8.09 5.87 -25.84
CA THR A 66 7.04 5.90 -26.87
C THR A 66 7.60 6.25 -28.25
N GLU A 67 8.85 6.71 -28.32
CA GLU A 67 9.63 6.77 -29.52
C GLU A 67 10.37 5.44 -29.77
N HIS A 68 9.63 4.39 -30.05
CA HIS A 68 10.19 3.28 -30.78
C HIS A 68 10.55 3.76 -32.19
N LYS A 69 11.71 4.37 -32.36
CA LYS A 69 12.48 4.14 -33.58
C LYS A 69 12.70 2.64 -33.63
N PRO A 70 12.14 1.91 -34.60
CA PRO A 70 12.36 0.48 -34.68
C PRO A 70 13.86 0.27 -34.74
N SER A 71 14.42 -0.20 -33.62
CA SER A 71 15.81 -0.61 -33.59
C SER A 71 15.92 -1.70 -34.66
N ILE A 72 16.79 -1.46 -35.65
CA ILE A 72 17.07 -2.41 -36.72
C ILE A 72 17.46 -3.78 -36.16
N TRP A 73 17.95 -3.79 -34.91
CA TRP A 73 18.31 -4.98 -34.12
C TRP A 73 17.11 -5.79 -33.62
N LYS A 74 15.91 -5.19 -33.39
CA LYS A 74 14.69 -5.93 -33.04
C LYS A 74 14.20 -6.84 -34.18
N TRP A 75 14.61 -6.56 -35.41
CA TRP A 75 14.29 -7.36 -36.60
C TRP A 75 15.20 -8.59 -36.76
N LEU A 76 16.30 -8.65 -36.04
CA LEU A 76 17.32 -9.69 -36.07
C LEU A 76 17.27 -10.68 -34.93
N LEU A 77 16.48 -10.40 -33.88
CA LEU A 77 16.26 -11.34 -32.78
C LEU A 77 15.06 -12.25 -33.13
N PRO A 78 15.16 -13.57 -32.91
CA PRO A 78 14.02 -14.46 -33.03
C PRO A 78 12.88 -13.99 -32.14
N ALA A 79 11.67 -13.91 -32.66
CA ALA A 79 10.46 -13.54 -31.93
C ALA A 79 10.02 -14.61 -30.89
N ASP A 80 10.86 -15.61 -30.64
CA ASP A 80 10.49 -16.86 -29.94
C ASP A 80 10.43 -16.79 -28.42
N ASP A 81 10.81 -15.66 -27.77
CA ASP A 81 10.88 -15.59 -26.30
C ASP A 81 9.79 -14.72 -25.64
N MET A 82 8.90 -14.10 -26.40
CA MET A 82 7.78 -13.36 -25.79
C MET A 82 6.60 -14.30 -25.52
N PRO A 83 6.04 -14.32 -24.29
CA PRO A 83 4.86 -15.12 -24.01
C PRO A 83 3.67 -14.58 -24.82
N GLU A 84 3.07 -15.44 -25.65
CA GLU A 84 1.85 -15.08 -26.39
C GLU A 84 0.65 -14.85 -25.45
N HIS A 85 0.66 -15.52 -24.28
CA HIS A 85 -0.40 -15.47 -23.31
C HIS A 85 0.16 -15.56 -21.89
N LEU A 86 -0.30 -14.68 -20.97
CA LEU A 86 0.06 -14.72 -19.55
C LEU A 86 -1.11 -15.22 -18.70
N LYS A 87 -0.81 -16.09 -17.75
CA LYS A 87 -1.75 -16.51 -16.72
C LYS A 87 -1.38 -15.89 -15.39
N ILE A 88 -2.32 -15.13 -14.81
CA ILE A 88 -2.08 -14.25 -13.67
C ILE A 88 -2.94 -14.69 -12.50
N GLY A 89 -2.33 -14.84 -11.32
CA GLY A 89 -3.00 -15.22 -10.09
C GLY A 89 -3.24 -14.02 -9.17
N PHE A 90 -4.39 -14.02 -8.47
CA PHE A 90 -4.70 -13.05 -7.43
C PHE A 90 -5.10 -13.78 -6.15
N VAL A 91 -4.56 -13.34 -5.02
CA VAL A 91 -4.89 -13.89 -3.70
C VAL A 91 -5.49 -12.79 -2.84
N TYR A 92 -6.72 -13.00 -2.40
CA TYR A 92 -7.47 -12.09 -1.55
C TYR A 92 -7.63 -12.66 -0.14
N ALA A 93 -7.43 -11.81 0.87
CA ALA A 93 -7.51 -12.21 2.28
C ALA A 93 -8.93 -12.56 2.74
N ASP A 94 -9.93 -11.94 2.15
CA ASP A 94 -11.35 -12.10 2.44
C ASP A 94 -12.13 -12.18 1.12
N THR A 95 -13.43 -12.32 1.17
CA THR A 95 -14.27 -12.26 -0.03
C THR A 95 -14.40 -10.82 -0.56
N ILE A 96 -14.62 -10.68 -1.84
CA ILE A 96 -14.84 -9.40 -2.52
C ILE A 96 -16.04 -8.64 -1.92
N GLU A 97 -17.09 -9.36 -1.55
CA GLU A 97 -18.30 -8.77 -0.99
C GLU A 97 -18.12 -8.17 0.41
N ASN A 98 -17.24 -8.76 1.22
CA ASN A 98 -17.04 -8.37 2.62
C ASN A 98 -15.91 -7.36 2.81
N SER A 99 -15.04 -7.20 1.83
CA SER A 99 -13.86 -6.35 1.91
C SER A 99 -13.84 -5.30 0.81
N SER A 100 -13.93 -4.03 1.21
CA SER A 100 -13.73 -2.91 0.27
C SER A 100 -12.34 -2.92 -0.36
N TRP A 101 -11.33 -3.37 0.38
CA TRP A 101 -9.97 -3.49 -0.10
C TRP A 101 -9.85 -4.53 -1.22
N ASN A 102 -10.38 -5.74 -1.00
CA ASN A 102 -10.37 -6.80 -2.02
C ASN A 102 -11.24 -6.43 -3.22
N TYR A 103 -12.35 -5.74 -3.00
CA TYR A 103 -13.19 -5.21 -4.08
C TYR A 103 -12.42 -4.24 -4.99
N GLY A 104 -11.61 -3.34 -4.42
CA GLY A 104 -10.77 -2.44 -5.20
C GLY A 104 -9.74 -3.19 -6.07
N HIS A 105 -9.11 -4.23 -5.52
CA HIS A 105 -8.20 -5.09 -6.30
C HIS A 105 -8.93 -5.89 -7.38
N GLU A 106 -10.15 -6.35 -7.09
CA GLU A 106 -10.98 -7.05 -8.07
C GLU A 106 -11.39 -6.15 -9.25
N LEU A 107 -11.75 -4.91 -8.99
CA LEU A 107 -11.99 -3.93 -10.08
C LEU A 107 -10.75 -3.75 -10.96
N GLY A 108 -9.57 -3.73 -10.34
CA GLY A 108 -8.30 -3.69 -11.06
C GLY A 108 -8.06 -4.94 -11.91
N ARG A 109 -8.39 -6.12 -11.41
CA ARG A 109 -8.29 -7.38 -12.15
C ARG A 109 -9.27 -7.42 -13.34
N GLN A 110 -10.51 -7.01 -13.12
CA GLN A 110 -11.52 -6.94 -14.20
C GLN A 110 -11.09 -5.97 -15.30
N TYR A 111 -10.54 -4.81 -14.92
CA TYR A 111 -9.96 -3.88 -15.88
C TYR A 111 -8.88 -4.53 -16.75
N LEU A 112 -8.02 -5.40 -16.18
CA LEU A 112 -7.00 -6.10 -16.96
C LEU A 112 -7.59 -7.06 -17.99
N GLU A 113 -8.63 -7.81 -17.65
CA GLU A 113 -9.27 -8.74 -18.59
C GLU A 113 -9.85 -8.00 -19.79
N GLU A 114 -10.35 -6.78 -19.59
CA GLU A 114 -10.82 -5.91 -20.66
C GLU A 114 -9.65 -5.32 -21.46
N ALA A 115 -8.61 -4.81 -20.79
CA ALA A 115 -7.49 -4.13 -21.41
C ALA A 115 -6.59 -5.08 -22.25
N PHE A 116 -6.50 -6.34 -21.86
CA PHE A 116 -5.66 -7.37 -22.51
C PHE A 116 -6.47 -8.53 -23.07
N GLU A 117 -7.65 -8.27 -23.57
CA GLU A 117 -8.56 -9.30 -24.10
C GLU A 117 -7.85 -10.33 -25.00
N GLY A 118 -7.97 -11.62 -24.64
CA GLY A 118 -7.35 -12.73 -25.36
C GLY A 118 -5.84 -12.93 -25.13
N ARG A 119 -5.15 -11.99 -24.49
CA ARG A 119 -3.69 -12.10 -24.22
C ARG A 119 -3.37 -12.53 -22.79
N ILE A 120 -4.33 -12.42 -21.88
CA ILE A 120 -4.19 -12.85 -20.49
C ILE A 120 -5.36 -13.73 -20.06
N SER A 121 -5.15 -14.48 -19.01
CA SER A 121 -6.22 -15.09 -18.21
C SER A 121 -5.92 -14.90 -16.73
N THR A 122 -6.94 -14.71 -15.92
CA THR A 122 -6.78 -14.49 -14.47
C THR A 122 -7.39 -15.63 -13.67
N VAL A 123 -6.79 -15.92 -12.51
CA VAL A 123 -7.30 -16.89 -11.52
C VAL A 123 -7.32 -16.19 -10.16
N VAL A 124 -8.46 -16.24 -9.48
CA VAL A 124 -8.65 -15.62 -8.15
C VAL A 124 -8.82 -16.69 -7.10
N ILE A 125 -8.19 -16.50 -5.94
CA ILE A 125 -8.45 -17.29 -4.71
C ILE A 125 -8.77 -16.29 -3.59
N GLU A 126 -9.99 -16.43 -3.07
CA GLU A 126 -10.51 -15.62 -1.96
C GLU A 126 -10.39 -16.34 -0.62
N GLY A 127 -10.46 -15.58 0.48
CA GLY A 127 -10.51 -16.10 1.84
C GLY A 127 -9.19 -16.68 2.33
N ALA A 128 -8.06 -16.27 1.76
CA ALA A 128 -6.73 -16.69 2.21
C ALA A 128 -6.30 -15.84 3.41
N ASP A 129 -6.82 -16.13 4.59
CA ASP A 129 -6.64 -15.32 5.80
C ASP A 129 -5.52 -15.79 6.73
N THR A 130 -5.32 -17.09 6.87
CA THR A 130 -4.23 -17.67 7.66
C THR A 130 -2.98 -17.92 6.82
N GLU A 131 -1.82 -18.04 7.47
CA GLU A 131 -0.56 -18.37 6.78
C GLU A 131 -0.69 -19.66 5.94
N GLY A 132 -1.38 -20.70 6.48
CA GLY A 132 -1.62 -21.94 5.77
C GLY A 132 -2.54 -21.78 4.55
N ASP A 133 -3.56 -20.92 4.64
CA ASP A 133 -4.46 -20.63 3.52
C ASP A 133 -3.73 -19.86 2.42
N ILE A 134 -2.92 -18.88 2.79
CA ILE A 134 -2.10 -18.08 1.86
C ILE A 134 -1.12 -18.99 1.11
N ALA A 135 -0.39 -19.85 1.84
CA ALA A 135 0.54 -20.79 1.22
C ALA A 135 -0.16 -21.72 0.23
N ARG A 136 -1.31 -22.31 0.62
CA ARG A 136 -2.13 -23.17 -0.27
C ARG A 136 -2.67 -22.42 -1.48
N ALA A 137 -3.07 -21.16 -1.30
CA ALA A 137 -3.57 -20.33 -2.39
C ALA A 137 -2.48 -20.07 -3.43
N ILE A 138 -1.29 -19.63 -3.00
CA ILE A 138 -0.16 -19.41 -3.92
C ILE A 138 0.23 -20.70 -4.63
N GLU A 139 0.35 -21.82 -3.91
CA GLU A 139 0.69 -23.11 -4.49
C GLU A 139 -0.33 -23.57 -5.56
N LYS A 140 -1.64 -23.41 -5.30
CA LYS A 140 -2.68 -23.69 -6.30
C LYS A 140 -2.55 -22.82 -7.55
N LEU A 141 -2.18 -21.56 -7.41
CA LEU A 141 -1.97 -20.67 -8.55
C LEU A 141 -0.73 -21.08 -9.36
N VAL A 142 0.35 -21.48 -8.69
CA VAL A 142 1.55 -22.04 -9.35
C VAL A 142 1.19 -23.31 -10.14
N GLN A 143 0.49 -24.25 -9.49
CA GLN A 143 0.03 -25.49 -10.15
C GLN A 143 -0.96 -25.23 -11.29
N ALA A 144 -1.73 -24.15 -11.21
CA ALA A 144 -2.58 -23.71 -12.31
C ALA A 144 -1.80 -23.10 -13.49
N GLY A 145 -0.48 -22.93 -13.36
CA GLY A 145 0.38 -22.37 -14.40
C GLY A 145 0.40 -20.83 -14.41
N CYS A 146 0.10 -20.18 -13.30
CA CYS A 146 0.26 -18.74 -13.20
C CYS A 146 1.77 -18.39 -13.14
N THR A 147 2.19 -17.50 -14.02
CA THR A 147 3.58 -17.00 -14.09
C THR A 147 3.78 -15.69 -13.32
N MET A 148 2.69 -15.03 -12.99
CA MET A 148 2.65 -13.81 -12.19
C MET A 148 1.56 -13.93 -11.13
N ILE A 149 1.86 -13.59 -9.87
CA ILE A 149 0.90 -13.69 -8.76
C ILE A 149 0.93 -12.37 -7.97
N PHE A 150 -0.27 -11.80 -7.76
CA PHE A 150 -0.50 -10.64 -6.91
C PHE A 150 -1.14 -11.08 -5.59
N THR A 151 -0.43 -10.88 -4.49
CA THR A 151 -0.94 -11.05 -3.13
C THR A 151 -1.32 -9.67 -2.59
N THR A 152 -2.60 -9.46 -2.29
CA THR A 152 -3.19 -8.13 -2.15
C THR A 152 -3.20 -7.58 -0.72
N ASN A 153 -2.49 -8.22 0.20
CA ASN A 153 -2.45 -7.79 1.59
C ASN A 153 -1.05 -7.96 2.18
N SER A 154 -0.64 -7.02 3.02
CA SER A 154 0.68 -7.04 3.69
C SER A 154 0.90 -8.26 4.58
N LYS A 155 -0.16 -8.83 5.19
CA LYS A 155 -0.05 -10.06 5.98
C LYS A 155 0.40 -11.28 5.16
N MET A 156 0.29 -11.22 3.83
CA MET A 156 0.71 -12.27 2.92
C MET A 156 2.21 -12.23 2.59
N VAL A 157 2.94 -11.19 3.04
CA VAL A 157 4.32 -10.95 2.62
C VAL A 157 5.24 -12.12 2.93
N ASN A 158 5.16 -12.70 4.13
CA ASN A 158 6.00 -13.82 4.53
C ASN A 158 5.80 -15.05 3.63
N GLN A 159 4.56 -15.39 3.32
CA GLN A 159 4.25 -16.53 2.44
C GLN A 159 4.60 -16.22 0.99
N SER A 160 4.46 -14.96 0.56
CA SER A 160 4.90 -14.50 -0.77
C SER A 160 6.41 -14.67 -0.95
N VAL A 161 7.21 -14.26 0.05
CA VAL A 161 8.68 -14.45 0.05
C VAL A 161 9.04 -15.94 -0.01
N ARG A 162 8.41 -16.77 0.82
CA ARG A 162 8.65 -18.21 0.85
C ARG A 162 8.35 -18.87 -0.48
N SER A 163 7.19 -18.55 -1.05
CA SER A 163 6.76 -19.10 -2.34
C SER A 163 7.65 -18.62 -3.50
N ALA A 164 8.08 -17.36 -3.52
CA ALA A 164 9.01 -16.85 -4.54
C ALA A 164 10.39 -17.52 -4.48
N ILE A 165 10.83 -17.95 -3.30
CA ILE A 165 12.08 -18.70 -3.15
C ILE A 165 11.94 -20.15 -3.66
N LEU A 166 10.78 -20.76 -3.43
CA LEU A 166 10.49 -22.13 -3.86
C LEU A 166 10.18 -22.21 -5.37
N HIS A 167 9.58 -21.16 -5.93
CA HIS A 167 9.15 -21.06 -7.32
C HIS A 167 9.78 -19.83 -7.99
N PRO A 168 11.10 -19.83 -8.23
CA PRO A 168 11.81 -18.66 -8.77
C PRO A 168 11.39 -18.28 -10.21
N GLU A 169 10.70 -19.18 -10.91
CA GLU A 169 10.09 -18.95 -12.23
C GLU A 169 8.82 -18.12 -12.16
N VAL A 170 8.19 -17.96 -10.98
CA VAL A 170 6.96 -17.19 -10.79
C VAL A 170 7.28 -15.82 -10.21
N LYS A 171 6.81 -14.76 -10.85
CA LYS A 171 6.94 -13.39 -10.33
C LYS A 171 5.85 -13.11 -9.31
N ILE A 172 6.22 -12.84 -8.05
CA ILE A 172 5.27 -12.54 -6.99
C ILE A 172 5.36 -11.05 -6.61
N TYR A 173 4.21 -10.39 -6.63
CA TYR A 173 4.01 -9.02 -6.21
C TYR A 173 3.15 -9.00 -4.95
N ASN A 174 3.62 -8.34 -3.89
CA ASN A 174 2.86 -8.22 -2.64
C ASN A 174 2.45 -6.77 -2.37
N CYS A 175 1.17 -6.56 -2.07
CA CYS A 175 0.66 -5.24 -1.71
C CYS A 175 1.06 -4.90 -0.27
N SER A 176 2.20 -4.26 -0.14
CA SER A 176 2.77 -3.76 1.11
C SER A 176 3.76 -2.63 0.85
N VAL A 177 4.07 -1.87 1.88
CA VAL A 177 4.98 -0.73 1.82
C VAL A 177 6.14 -0.92 2.80
N ASN A 178 7.30 -0.36 2.48
CA ASN A 178 8.51 -0.38 3.31
C ASN A 178 9.02 -1.80 3.67
N MET A 179 8.98 -2.71 2.69
CA MET A 179 9.46 -4.08 2.83
C MET A 179 10.70 -4.32 1.98
N SER A 180 11.74 -4.92 2.59
CA SER A 180 13.08 -5.06 2.00
C SER A 180 13.37 -6.51 1.59
N TYR A 181 12.58 -7.09 0.69
CA TYR A 181 12.78 -8.44 0.19
C TYR A 181 13.26 -8.42 -1.26
N SER A 182 14.33 -9.16 -1.57
CA SER A 182 14.87 -9.23 -2.94
C SER A 182 14.20 -10.32 -3.79
N SER A 183 13.46 -11.24 -3.17
CA SER A 183 12.78 -12.35 -3.84
C SER A 183 11.40 -11.99 -4.39
N ILE A 184 10.80 -10.91 -3.92
CA ILE A 184 9.51 -10.39 -4.38
C ILE A 184 9.60 -8.91 -4.70
N CYS A 185 8.65 -8.42 -5.50
CA CYS A 185 8.39 -6.99 -5.61
C CYS A 185 7.25 -6.61 -4.68
N THR A 186 7.36 -5.48 -4.00
CA THR A 186 6.25 -4.93 -3.23
C THR A 186 5.68 -3.71 -3.94
N TYR A 187 4.39 -3.45 -3.73
CA TYR A 187 3.72 -2.30 -4.32
C TYR A 187 2.72 -1.68 -3.36
N TYR A 188 2.61 -0.38 -3.42
CA TYR A 188 1.61 0.39 -2.69
C TYR A 188 1.33 1.71 -3.42
N ALA A 189 0.38 2.49 -2.93
CA ALA A 189 0.04 3.75 -3.58
C ALA A 189 0.20 4.95 -2.64
N ARG A 190 0.53 6.11 -3.22
CA ARG A 190 0.71 7.38 -2.51
C ARG A 190 -0.64 8.02 -2.18
N MET A 191 -1.42 7.40 -1.31
CA MET A 191 -2.75 7.86 -0.93
C MET A 191 -2.73 9.27 -0.32
N TYR A 192 -1.64 9.68 0.30
CA TYR A 192 -1.48 11.03 0.86
C TYR A 192 -1.74 12.14 -0.17
N GLU A 193 -1.50 11.91 -1.48
CA GLU A 193 -1.81 12.87 -2.54
C GLU A 193 -3.31 13.13 -2.64
N ALA A 194 -4.13 12.07 -2.62
CA ALA A 194 -5.59 12.19 -2.59
C ALA A 194 -6.09 12.80 -1.27
N LYS A 195 -5.49 12.42 -0.15
CA LYS A 195 -5.87 12.95 1.17
C LYS A 195 -5.62 14.45 1.28
N PHE A 196 -4.53 14.95 0.68
CA PHE A 196 -4.28 16.39 0.60
C PHE A 196 -5.42 17.12 -0.13
N LEU A 197 -5.84 16.61 -1.28
CA LEU A 197 -6.96 17.19 -2.03
C LEU A 197 -8.28 17.13 -1.24
N MET A 198 -8.51 16.01 -0.55
CA MET A 198 -9.71 15.85 0.30
C MET A 198 -9.71 16.84 1.46
N GLY A 199 -8.56 17.13 2.08
CA GLY A 199 -8.40 18.15 3.09
C GLY A 199 -8.72 19.55 2.57
N ALA A 200 -8.22 19.88 1.36
CA ALA A 200 -8.51 21.13 0.70
C ALA A 200 -10.03 21.27 0.38
N ILE A 201 -10.68 20.19 -0.10
CA ILE A 201 -12.13 20.18 -0.32
C ILE A 201 -12.87 20.43 0.99
N ALA A 202 -12.52 19.70 2.05
CA ALA A 202 -13.19 19.81 3.34
C ALA A 202 -13.16 21.25 3.87
N ALA A 203 -12.00 21.89 3.86
CA ALA A 203 -11.83 23.24 4.34
C ALA A 203 -12.49 24.29 3.41
N ALA A 204 -12.56 24.04 2.09
CA ALA A 204 -13.19 24.94 1.14
C ALA A 204 -14.72 24.97 1.27
N VAL A 205 -15.36 23.89 1.75
CA VAL A 205 -16.82 23.79 1.89
C VAL A 205 -17.29 23.92 3.33
N SER A 206 -16.42 23.63 4.31
CA SER A 206 -16.74 23.82 5.72
C SER A 206 -16.75 25.30 6.09
N ARG A 207 -17.71 25.69 6.91
CA ARG A 207 -17.75 27.02 7.56
C ARG A 207 -17.17 26.99 8.97
N GLU A 208 -16.64 25.84 9.37
CA GLU A 208 -16.13 25.56 10.71
C GLU A 208 -14.62 25.38 10.65
N ASP A 209 -13.92 25.78 11.72
CA ASP A 209 -12.47 25.57 11.85
C ASP A 209 -12.14 24.17 12.41
N LYS A 210 -13.08 23.22 12.27
CA LYS A 210 -12.96 21.84 12.75
C LYS A 210 -13.30 20.85 11.66
N LEU A 211 -12.40 19.91 11.42
CA LEU A 211 -12.60 18.78 10.52
C LEU A 211 -12.28 17.49 11.26
N GLY A 212 -12.89 16.38 10.86
CA GLY A 212 -12.63 15.05 11.39
C GLY A 212 -11.83 14.20 10.44
N TYR A 213 -10.95 13.39 10.98
CA TYR A 213 -10.25 12.34 10.26
C TYR A 213 -10.34 11.03 11.03
N ILE A 214 -10.83 9.98 10.38
CA ILE A 214 -10.89 8.63 10.95
C ILE A 214 -9.85 7.77 10.28
N ALA A 215 -8.79 7.43 11.04
CA ALA A 215 -7.74 6.50 10.63
C ALA A 215 -8.06 5.06 11.07
N ASP A 216 -7.46 4.08 10.42
CA ASP A 216 -7.65 2.66 10.77
C ASP A 216 -6.75 2.25 11.94
N GLN A 217 -5.47 2.05 11.72
CA GLN A 217 -4.43 1.79 12.71
C GLN A 217 -3.09 2.41 12.27
N PRO A 218 -2.14 2.68 13.19
CA PRO A 218 -0.91 3.42 12.89
C PRO A 218 0.15 2.56 12.17
N THR A 219 -0.11 2.20 10.92
CA THR A 219 0.84 1.51 10.03
C THR A 219 1.60 2.50 9.15
N TYR A 220 2.67 2.04 8.50
CA TYR A 220 3.42 2.85 7.53
C TYR A 220 2.51 3.50 6.49
N GLY A 221 2.74 4.78 6.23
CA GLY A 221 1.99 5.61 5.29
C GLY A 221 0.75 6.30 5.88
N ILE A 222 0.11 5.75 6.92
CA ILE A 222 -1.13 6.32 7.47
C ILE A 222 -0.94 7.72 8.09
N LEU A 223 0.20 7.97 8.76
CA LEU A 223 0.46 9.30 9.31
C LEU A 223 0.71 10.33 8.20
N ALA A 224 1.31 9.91 7.10
CA ALA A 224 1.42 10.76 5.92
C ALA A 224 0.04 11.13 5.34
N ASP A 225 -0.89 10.18 5.29
CA ASP A 225 -2.27 10.42 4.84
C ASP A 225 -2.98 11.44 5.75
N ILE A 226 -2.86 11.28 7.08
CA ILE A 226 -3.43 12.20 8.07
C ILE A 226 -2.83 13.60 7.92
N ASN A 227 -1.51 13.68 7.86
CA ASN A 227 -0.80 14.95 7.77
C ASN A 227 -1.07 15.65 6.43
N ALA A 228 -1.11 14.92 5.33
CA ALA A 228 -1.45 15.48 4.03
C ALA A 228 -2.87 16.07 4.02
N PHE A 229 -3.86 15.38 4.60
CA PHE A 229 -5.21 15.91 4.77
C PHE A 229 -5.19 17.21 5.60
N ALA A 230 -4.49 17.21 6.72
CA ALA A 230 -4.38 18.37 7.60
C ALA A 230 -3.69 19.56 6.90
N MET A 231 -2.67 19.31 6.10
CA MET A 231 -1.97 20.33 5.33
C MET A 231 -2.82 20.86 4.17
N GLY A 232 -3.53 20.02 3.45
CA GLY A 232 -4.47 20.43 2.41
C GLY A 232 -5.59 21.30 2.98
N ALA A 233 -6.12 20.94 4.14
CA ALA A 233 -7.10 21.74 4.84
C ALA A 233 -6.54 23.11 5.28
N ARG A 234 -5.32 23.12 5.86
CA ARG A 234 -4.66 24.34 6.32
C ARG A 234 -4.29 25.29 5.20
N MET A 235 -3.96 24.78 4.02
CA MET A 235 -3.69 25.59 2.84
C MET A 235 -4.89 26.50 2.48
N ILE A 236 -6.11 26.01 2.71
CA ILE A 236 -7.37 26.74 2.44
C ILE A 236 -7.80 27.57 3.64
N ASN A 237 -7.74 26.99 4.84
CA ASN A 237 -8.08 27.67 6.09
C ASN A 237 -6.93 27.53 7.11
N PRO A 238 -6.10 28.58 7.31
CA PRO A 238 -4.94 28.50 8.22
C PRO A 238 -5.27 28.21 9.69
N TYR A 239 -6.53 28.41 10.09
CA TYR A 239 -6.98 28.22 11.49
C TYR A 239 -7.58 26.83 11.72
N VAL A 240 -7.75 26.03 10.67
CA VAL A 240 -8.44 24.74 10.78
C VAL A 240 -7.66 23.76 11.66
N LYS A 241 -8.39 23.03 12.49
CA LYS A 241 -7.92 21.90 13.28
C LYS A 241 -8.55 20.61 12.76
N VAL A 242 -7.73 19.57 12.62
CA VAL A 242 -8.16 18.23 12.17
C VAL A 242 -8.17 17.32 13.40
N TYR A 243 -9.35 16.88 13.80
CA TYR A 243 -9.55 16.00 14.94
C TYR A 243 -9.43 14.55 14.48
N LEU A 244 -8.42 13.87 15.01
CA LEU A 244 -8.06 12.51 14.64
C LEU A 244 -8.70 11.50 15.59
N GLU A 245 -9.43 10.55 15.02
CA GLU A 245 -9.94 9.39 15.72
C GLU A 245 -9.48 8.09 15.07
N TRP A 246 -9.23 7.08 15.88
CA TRP A 246 -8.79 5.78 15.43
C TRP A 246 -9.94 4.76 15.47
N ARG A 247 -10.12 4.01 14.41
CA ARG A 247 -11.22 3.04 14.28
C ARG A 247 -10.95 1.74 15.04
N ARG A 248 -9.67 1.33 15.09
CA ARG A 248 -9.25 0.02 15.62
C ARG A 248 -8.83 0.05 17.09
N ILE A 249 -9.24 1.07 17.82
CA ILE A 249 -9.06 1.10 19.29
C ILE A 249 -10.21 0.39 19.98
N ASN A 250 -9.93 -0.15 21.18
CA ASN A 250 -10.94 -0.72 22.07
C ASN A 250 -11.75 0.38 22.72
N HIS A 251 -12.92 0.69 22.18
CA HIS A 251 -13.82 1.73 22.68
C HIS A 251 -15.27 1.37 22.40
N GLU A 252 -16.19 1.74 23.33
CA GLU A 252 -17.62 1.45 23.19
C GLU A 252 -18.27 2.20 22.01
N LYS A 253 -17.85 3.45 21.77
CA LYS A 253 -18.35 4.29 20.66
C LYS A 253 -17.46 4.18 19.45
N THR A 254 -18.06 4.23 18.28
CA THR A 254 -17.34 4.32 17.01
C THR A 254 -16.56 5.65 16.88
N ALA A 255 -15.53 5.68 16.06
CA ALA A 255 -14.77 6.89 15.78
C ALA A 255 -15.66 8.03 15.24
N ALA A 256 -16.65 7.71 14.40
CA ALA A 256 -17.60 8.71 13.88
C ALA A 256 -18.50 9.29 14.98
N GLU A 257 -18.95 8.46 15.94
CA GLU A 257 -19.74 8.94 17.10
C GLU A 257 -18.91 9.86 17.98
N ARG A 258 -17.64 9.53 18.25
CA ARG A 258 -16.76 10.38 19.04
C ARG A 258 -16.52 11.75 18.42
N LEU A 259 -16.34 11.81 17.09
CA LEU A 259 -16.22 13.09 16.36
C LEU A 259 -17.53 13.90 16.40
N ARG A 260 -18.68 13.25 16.23
CA ARG A 260 -19.99 13.91 16.30
C ARG A 260 -20.24 14.55 17.68
N GLU A 261 -19.89 13.89 18.76
CA GLU A 261 -20.02 14.43 20.10
C GLU A 261 -19.18 15.69 20.33
N GLN A 262 -18.11 15.85 19.55
CA GLN A 262 -17.28 17.06 19.54
C GLN A 262 -17.82 18.14 18.58
N GLY A 263 -19.00 17.91 17.98
CA GLY A 263 -19.64 18.83 17.05
C GLY A 263 -18.98 18.86 15.67
N ILE A 264 -18.24 17.80 15.30
CA ILE A 264 -17.54 17.76 14.00
C ILE A 264 -18.41 17.06 12.98
N ARG A 265 -18.68 17.77 11.87
CA ARG A 265 -19.62 17.35 10.83
C ARG A 265 -18.94 16.90 9.54
N TYR A 266 -17.82 17.53 9.17
CA TYR A 266 -17.05 17.21 7.96
C TYR A 266 -15.97 16.20 8.30
N ILE A 267 -16.09 14.97 7.80
CA ILE A 267 -15.28 13.83 8.24
C ILE A 267 -14.67 13.12 7.02
N SER A 268 -13.35 12.90 7.05
CA SER A 268 -12.69 11.94 6.19
C SER A 268 -12.73 10.56 6.86
N GLY A 269 -13.49 9.64 6.30
CA GLY A 269 -13.69 8.29 6.82
C GLY A 269 -12.95 7.22 6.03
N LYS A 270 -13.56 6.04 5.89
CA LYS A 270 -13.05 4.94 5.06
C LYS A 270 -12.96 5.37 3.60
N ASP A 271 -11.96 4.91 2.89
CA ASP A 271 -11.76 5.30 1.50
C ASP A 271 -12.74 4.64 0.52
N MET A 272 -13.25 3.46 0.86
CA MET A 272 -14.09 2.66 -0.04
C MET A 272 -15.29 2.07 0.69
N ILE A 273 -16.33 1.81 -0.08
CA ILE A 273 -17.56 1.14 0.37
C ILE A 273 -17.32 -0.37 0.46
N ILE A 274 -17.88 -1.01 1.48
CA ILE A 274 -17.99 -2.47 1.54
C ILE A 274 -19.22 -2.87 0.71
N PRO A 275 -19.10 -3.66 -0.37
CA PRO A 275 -20.23 -3.95 -1.27
C PRO A 275 -21.46 -4.53 -0.55
N ARG A 276 -21.24 -5.45 0.38
CA ARG A 276 -22.31 -6.09 1.16
C ARG A 276 -23.00 -5.16 2.17
N HIS A 277 -22.29 -4.12 2.61
CA HIS A 277 -22.79 -3.18 3.62
C HIS A 277 -22.56 -1.73 3.14
N PRO A 278 -23.29 -1.29 2.13
CA PRO A 278 -23.15 0.06 1.60
C PRO A 278 -23.51 1.09 2.67
N SER A 279 -22.66 2.07 2.85
CA SER A 279 -22.87 3.21 3.74
C SER A 279 -22.46 4.48 3.00
N ARG A 280 -23.05 5.61 3.34
CA ARG A 280 -22.60 6.92 2.85
C ARG A 280 -21.44 7.51 3.68
N GLU A 281 -21.09 6.90 4.81
CA GLU A 281 -19.97 7.30 5.66
C GLU A 281 -18.63 6.77 5.10
N TYR A 282 -18.26 7.19 3.88
CA TYR A 282 -16.99 6.85 3.22
C TYR A 282 -16.43 8.06 2.47
N GLY A 283 -15.15 8.03 2.16
CA GLY A 283 -14.44 9.16 1.59
C GLY A 283 -14.50 10.37 2.50
N LEU A 284 -14.70 11.53 1.91
CA LEU A 284 -15.03 12.77 2.60
C LEU A 284 -16.53 12.96 2.58
N TYR A 285 -17.15 13.11 3.72
CA TYR A 285 -18.58 13.32 3.86
C TYR A 285 -18.92 14.39 4.89
N VAL A 286 -20.10 14.96 4.77
CA VAL A 286 -20.70 15.81 5.78
C VAL A 286 -21.92 15.13 6.37
N GLN A 287 -22.07 15.20 7.68
CA GLN A 287 -23.27 14.78 8.38
C GLN A 287 -24.04 16.01 8.88
N GLU A 288 -25.27 16.17 8.40
CA GLU A 288 -26.15 17.24 8.82
C GLU A 288 -26.79 16.96 10.18
N ASP A 289 -27.34 18.01 10.82
CA ASP A 289 -27.94 17.91 12.15
C ASP A 289 -29.15 16.97 12.21
N ASN A 290 -29.83 16.76 11.07
CA ASN A 290 -30.93 15.79 10.91
C ASN A 290 -30.44 14.34 10.75
N GLY A 291 -29.12 14.08 10.76
CA GLY A 291 -28.51 12.78 10.61
C GLY A 291 -28.29 12.36 9.15
N GLU A 292 -28.67 13.16 8.15
CA GLU A 292 -28.38 12.85 6.75
C GLU A 292 -26.90 12.97 6.45
N VAL A 293 -26.38 12.06 5.62
CA VAL A 293 -24.97 12.00 5.21
C VAL A 293 -24.86 12.26 3.72
N PHE A 294 -24.01 13.21 3.35
CA PHE A 294 -23.71 13.58 1.96
C PHE A 294 -22.22 13.40 1.68
N ASN A 295 -21.90 12.59 0.65
CA ASN A 295 -20.54 12.45 0.20
C ASN A 295 -20.10 13.68 -0.61
N LEU A 296 -18.90 14.16 -0.33
CA LEU A 296 -18.28 15.31 -0.97
C LEU A 296 -17.19 14.90 -1.96
N ALA A 297 -16.36 13.95 -1.57
CA ALA A 297 -15.32 13.39 -2.41
C ALA A 297 -14.94 11.98 -1.95
N SER A 298 -14.38 11.20 -2.84
CA SER A 298 -13.82 9.88 -2.50
C SER A 298 -12.48 9.67 -3.20
N PRO A 299 -11.47 9.16 -2.52
CA PRO A 299 -10.25 8.74 -3.18
C PRO A 299 -10.51 7.45 -3.95
N ILE A 300 -9.75 7.24 -5.00
CA ILE A 300 -9.82 6.04 -5.82
C ILE A 300 -8.47 5.34 -5.77
N TRP A 301 -8.52 4.02 -5.56
CA TRP A 301 -7.43 3.10 -5.76
C TRP A 301 -7.59 2.45 -7.13
N ASN A 302 -6.84 2.92 -8.11
CA ASN A 302 -6.91 2.43 -9.48
C ASN A 302 -5.83 1.36 -9.72
N TRP A 303 -5.94 0.23 -9.00
CA TRP A 303 -4.98 -0.88 -9.07
C TRP A 303 -4.81 -1.43 -10.49
N GLY A 304 -5.83 -1.31 -11.33
CA GLY A 304 -5.76 -1.73 -12.73
C GLY A 304 -4.61 -1.07 -13.48
N LYS A 305 -4.31 0.21 -13.18
CA LYS A 305 -3.19 0.93 -13.81
C LYS A 305 -1.83 0.39 -13.38
N PHE A 306 -1.68 0.03 -12.11
CA PHE A 306 -0.47 -0.64 -11.64
C PHE A 306 -0.29 -2.00 -12.31
N TYR A 307 -1.34 -2.83 -12.31
CA TYR A 307 -1.28 -4.15 -12.91
C TYR A 307 -1.01 -4.10 -14.41
N GLU A 308 -1.64 -3.18 -15.13
CA GLU A 308 -1.43 -2.95 -16.56
C GLU A 308 0.06 -2.74 -16.87
N GLN A 309 0.73 -1.86 -16.13
CA GLN A 309 2.16 -1.60 -16.30
C GLN A 309 3.02 -2.85 -16.03
N MET A 310 2.72 -3.60 -14.95
CA MET A 310 3.48 -4.82 -14.64
C MET A 310 3.32 -5.89 -15.71
N ILE A 311 2.14 -5.99 -16.32
CA ILE A 311 1.86 -6.93 -17.40
C ILE A 311 2.52 -6.49 -18.71
N GLN A 312 2.49 -5.21 -19.04
CA GLN A 312 3.20 -4.66 -20.19
C GLN A 312 4.71 -4.94 -20.09
N LEU A 313 5.31 -4.68 -18.95
CA LEU A 313 6.72 -5.01 -18.70
C LEU A 313 7.01 -6.52 -18.83
N ALA A 314 6.06 -7.38 -18.46
CA ALA A 314 6.22 -8.83 -18.61
C ALA A 314 6.13 -9.29 -20.08
N PHE A 315 5.34 -8.61 -20.92
CA PHE A 315 5.29 -8.87 -22.37
C PHE A 315 6.52 -8.33 -23.12
N GLU A 316 7.19 -7.31 -22.60
CA GLU A 316 8.33 -6.68 -23.28
C GLU A 316 9.65 -7.45 -23.13
N SER A 317 9.65 -8.60 -22.42
CA SER A 317 10.80 -9.49 -22.13
C SER A 317 12.15 -8.74 -22.15
N ASN A 318 12.46 -8.03 -21.06
CA ASN A 318 13.68 -7.26 -21.00
C ASN A 318 14.74 -8.00 -20.18
N GLU A 319 15.70 -8.64 -20.85
CA GLU A 319 16.97 -9.05 -20.23
C GLU A 319 17.64 -7.87 -19.49
N GLU A 320 17.47 -6.63 -19.98
CA GLU A 320 17.93 -5.42 -19.31
C GLU A 320 17.20 -5.14 -18.00
N LEU A 321 15.89 -5.42 -17.91
CA LEU A 321 15.12 -5.27 -16.66
C LEU A 321 15.55 -6.32 -15.64
N GLU A 322 15.78 -7.55 -16.06
CA GLU A 322 16.31 -8.63 -15.23
C GLU A 322 17.76 -8.33 -14.78
N ALA A 323 18.57 -7.72 -15.64
CA ALA A 323 19.92 -7.29 -15.31
C ALA A 323 19.95 -6.10 -14.32
N ARG A 324 18.98 -5.17 -14.42
CA ARG A 324 18.80 -4.06 -13.46
C ARG A 324 18.28 -4.52 -12.09
N LYS A 325 17.49 -5.59 -12.05
CA LYS A 325 16.95 -6.20 -10.81
C LYS A 325 17.98 -6.90 -9.94
N GLY A 326 19.28 -6.81 -10.24
CA GLY A 326 20.31 -7.44 -9.47
C GLY A 326 20.17 -7.19 -7.96
N LYS A 327 19.66 -8.16 -7.20
CA LYS A 327 19.66 -8.31 -5.74
C LYS A 327 19.16 -7.12 -4.90
N LYS A 328 18.41 -6.18 -5.47
CA LYS A 328 17.84 -5.05 -4.75
C LYS A 328 16.37 -5.33 -4.43
N ALA A 329 15.94 -4.94 -3.24
CA ALA A 329 14.52 -4.91 -2.89
C ALA A 329 13.83 -3.77 -3.64
N VAL A 330 12.76 -4.05 -4.36
CA VAL A 330 12.03 -3.07 -5.16
C VAL A 330 10.65 -2.85 -4.57
N ASN A 331 10.34 -1.60 -4.24
CA ASN A 331 9.03 -1.15 -3.83
C ASN A 331 8.49 -0.17 -4.89
N TYR A 332 7.38 -0.54 -5.52
CA TYR A 332 6.62 0.40 -6.35
C TYR A 332 5.71 1.23 -5.44
N TRP A 333 5.88 2.55 -5.50
CA TRP A 333 5.11 3.47 -4.67
C TRP A 333 4.56 4.62 -5.53
N TRP A 334 3.53 4.30 -6.30
CA TRP A 334 2.98 5.18 -7.31
C TRP A 334 1.77 5.98 -6.82
N GLY A 335 1.56 7.15 -7.41
CA GLY A 335 0.51 8.09 -7.06
C GLY A 335 -0.33 8.54 -8.26
N MET A 336 -0.70 9.82 -8.21
CA MET A 336 -1.54 10.46 -9.24
C MET A 336 -0.82 10.59 -10.59
N SER A 337 0.49 10.76 -10.61
CA SER A 337 1.29 10.82 -11.85
C SER A 337 1.19 9.53 -12.66
N ALA A 338 1.06 8.40 -11.99
CA ALA A 338 0.88 7.08 -12.60
C ALA A 338 -0.60 6.65 -12.74
N ASP A 339 -1.55 7.55 -12.46
CA ASP A 339 -2.99 7.27 -12.44
C ASP A 339 -3.43 6.15 -11.48
N VAL A 340 -2.56 5.74 -10.53
CA VAL A 340 -2.88 4.70 -9.53
C VAL A 340 -3.77 5.25 -8.41
N ILE A 341 -3.68 6.54 -8.15
CA ILE A 341 -4.53 7.26 -7.20
C ILE A 341 -5.25 8.40 -7.92
N ASP A 342 -6.51 8.59 -7.57
CA ASP A 342 -7.30 9.74 -8.02
C ASP A 342 -8.33 10.16 -6.95
N VAL A 343 -9.04 11.26 -7.19
CA VAL A 343 -10.16 11.75 -6.35
C VAL A 343 -11.37 12.03 -7.24
N ILE A 344 -12.50 11.41 -6.90
CA ILE A 344 -13.80 11.74 -7.46
C ILE A 344 -14.48 12.75 -6.54
N CYS A 345 -14.94 13.87 -7.11
CA CYS A 345 -15.69 14.90 -6.41
C CYS A 345 -17.19 14.77 -6.68
N SER A 346 -17.99 15.09 -5.66
CA SER A 346 -19.44 15.23 -5.84
C SER A 346 -19.76 16.38 -6.80
N GLY A 347 -20.72 16.16 -7.71
CA GLY A 347 -21.24 17.21 -8.59
C GLY A 347 -21.95 18.36 -7.85
N ASN A 348 -22.25 18.17 -6.57
CA ASN A 348 -22.89 19.19 -5.73
C ASN A 348 -21.89 20.16 -5.08
N LEU A 349 -20.59 19.96 -5.27
CA LEU A 349 -19.60 20.92 -4.78
C LEU A 349 -19.69 22.25 -5.52
N PRO A 350 -19.39 23.39 -4.83
CA PRO A 350 -19.34 24.69 -5.47
C PRO A 350 -18.38 24.68 -6.67
N HIS A 351 -18.77 25.35 -7.75
CA HIS A 351 -17.98 25.38 -8.98
C HIS A 351 -16.55 25.91 -8.77
N GLY A 352 -16.37 26.89 -7.87
CA GLY A 352 -15.06 27.41 -7.50
C GLY A 352 -14.17 26.34 -6.83
N THR A 353 -14.77 25.54 -5.94
CA THR A 353 -14.09 24.42 -5.28
C THR A 353 -13.66 23.36 -6.31
N LEU A 354 -14.55 22.98 -7.24
CA LEU A 354 -14.21 22.00 -8.28
C LEU A 354 -13.04 22.49 -9.15
N ARG A 355 -13.02 23.77 -9.53
CA ARG A 355 -11.90 24.35 -10.30
C ARG A 355 -10.58 24.35 -9.53
N LEU A 356 -10.62 24.69 -8.24
CA LEU A 356 -9.46 24.69 -7.38
C LEU A 356 -8.88 23.26 -7.28
N ILE A 357 -9.76 22.29 -7.05
CA ILE A 357 -9.32 20.88 -6.91
C ILE A 357 -8.77 20.35 -8.22
N GLU A 358 -9.37 20.65 -9.34
CA GLU A 358 -8.83 20.27 -10.65
C GLU A 358 -7.45 20.89 -10.91
N PHE A 359 -7.23 22.14 -10.54
CA PHE A 359 -5.92 22.79 -10.62
C PHE A 359 -4.89 22.10 -9.72
N LEU A 360 -5.22 21.85 -8.45
CA LEU A 360 -4.33 21.16 -7.50
C LEU A 360 -4.02 19.73 -7.96
N LYS A 361 -5.03 18.99 -8.42
CA LYS A 361 -4.89 17.64 -8.95
C LYS A 361 -3.91 17.60 -10.12
N ASN A 362 -4.05 18.52 -11.08
CA ASN A 362 -3.13 18.62 -12.21
C ASN A 362 -1.71 19.02 -11.77
N SER A 363 -1.59 19.85 -10.75
CA SER A 363 -0.30 20.26 -10.20
C SER A 363 0.42 19.10 -9.48
N VAL A 364 -0.31 18.28 -8.72
CA VAL A 364 0.22 17.07 -8.09
C VAL A 364 0.62 16.05 -9.16
N ARG A 365 -0.27 15.80 -10.13
CA ARG A 365 -0.04 14.84 -11.22
C ARG A 365 1.20 15.19 -12.07
N SER A 366 1.44 16.47 -12.34
CA SER A 366 2.60 16.95 -13.09
C SER A 366 3.87 17.08 -12.25
N GLY A 367 3.82 16.82 -10.94
CA GLY A 367 4.95 17.03 -10.03
C GLY A 367 5.32 18.50 -9.76
N SER A 368 4.56 19.47 -10.31
CA SER A 368 4.80 20.90 -10.08
C SER A 368 4.42 21.35 -8.67
N PHE A 369 3.67 20.54 -7.94
CA PHE A 369 3.33 20.71 -6.54
C PHE A 369 3.40 19.36 -5.81
N HIS A 370 3.92 19.38 -4.59
CA HIS A 370 3.97 18.21 -3.75
C HIS A 370 3.39 18.53 -2.35
N PRO A 371 2.53 17.66 -1.77
CA PRO A 371 1.90 17.90 -0.46
C PRO A 371 2.87 18.17 0.68
N PHE A 372 4.09 17.63 0.62
CA PHE A 372 5.13 17.77 1.63
C PHE A 372 6.29 18.66 1.18
N ASP A 373 5.98 19.77 0.51
CA ASP A 373 6.92 20.84 0.20
C ASP A 373 6.80 21.99 1.22
N GLY A 374 7.92 22.58 1.62
CA GLY A 374 7.96 23.78 2.44
C GLY A 374 7.86 23.56 3.94
N PHE A 375 7.59 24.63 4.69
CA PHE A 375 7.61 24.60 6.14
C PHE A 375 6.53 23.71 6.75
N MET A 376 6.96 22.75 7.59
CA MET A 376 6.10 21.88 8.36
C MET A 376 6.59 21.77 9.79
N TYR A 377 5.63 21.86 10.69
CA TYR A 377 5.84 21.65 12.13
C TYR A 377 5.00 20.46 12.58
N ASP A 378 5.54 19.69 13.52
CA ASP A 378 4.73 18.71 14.24
C ASP A 378 3.97 19.35 15.40
N GLN A 379 3.21 18.51 16.13
CA GLN A 379 2.42 18.93 17.28
C GLN A 379 3.27 19.53 18.43
N GLU A 380 4.56 19.23 18.49
CA GLU A 380 5.51 19.70 19.52
C GLU A 380 6.25 20.98 19.06
N GLY A 381 5.97 21.46 17.84
CA GLY A 381 6.61 22.64 17.26
C GLY A 381 8.00 22.36 16.68
N ILE A 382 8.36 21.08 16.48
CA ILE A 382 9.62 20.70 15.84
C ILE A 382 9.47 20.89 14.34
N ILE A 383 10.48 21.51 13.72
CA ILE A 383 10.54 21.68 12.26
C ILE A 383 10.82 20.32 11.62
N ARG A 384 9.89 19.82 10.82
CA ARG A 384 10.01 18.56 10.07
C ARG A 384 10.42 18.75 8.61
N CYS A 385 10.13 19.92 8.03
CA CYS A 385 10.62 20.34 6.72
C CYS A 385 10.80 21.86 6.71
N ARG A 386 11.77 22.37 5.94
CA ARG A 386 12.06 23.79 5.84
C ARG A 386 11.59 24.36 4.51
N GLU A 387 11.52 25.71 4.42
CA GLU A 387 11.18 26.36 3.17
C GLU A 387 12.18 26.01 2.06
N GLY A 388 11.66 25.66 0.89
CA GLY A 388 12.45 25.21 -0.24
C GLY A 388 12.93 23.77 -0.18
N GLU A 389 12.58 23.03 0.88
CA GLU A 389 12.85 21.60 1.00
C GLU A 389 11.57 20.79 0.74
N ARG A 390 11.76 19.53 0.34
CA ARG A 390 10.73 18.49 0.21
C ARG A 390 11.10 17.31 1.09
N LEU A 391 10.13 16.72 1.79
CA LEU A 391 10.35 15.46 2.48
C LEU A 391 10.68 14.36 1.46
N ARG A 392 11.66 13.54 1.80
CA ARG A 392 12.01 12.38 0.97
C ARG A 392 10.93 11.29 1.11
N SER A 393 10.78 10.49 0.10
CA SER A 393 9.78 9.41 0.06
C SER A 393 9.92 8.42 1.21
N GLU A 394 11.15 8.09 1.61
CA GLU A 394 11.40 7.23 2.78
C GLU A 394 10.91 7.88 4.08
N ASP A 395 11.11 9.19 4.25
CA ASP A 395 10.66 9.93 5.44
C ASP A 395 9.13 10.05 5.47
N ILE A 396 8.48 10.12 4.30
CA ILE A 396 7.02 10.13 4.18
C ILE A 396 6.44 8.75 4.52
N VAL A 397 6.99 7.67 3.95
CA VAL A 397 6.52 6.29 4.22
C VAL A 397 6.66 5.93 5.69
N THR A 398 7.77 6.32 6.31
CA THR A 398 8.10 5.99 7.71
C THR A 398 7.72 7.08 8.70
N MET A 399 6.90 8.05 8.29
CA MET A 399 6.46 9.17 9.10
C MET A 399 5.89 8.71 10.44
N ASN A 400 6.40 9.27 11.54
CA ASN A 400 6.05 8.89 12.92
C ASN A 400 5.57 10.09 13.78
N TRP A 401 5.19 11.19 13.14
CA TRP A 401 4.74 12.41 13.78
C TRP A 401 3.43 12.90 13.15
N LEU A 402 2.69 13.74 13.89
CA LEU A 402 1.47 14.41 13.45
C LEU A 402 1.70 15.91 13.28
N ALA A 403 1.07 16.50 12.25
CA ALA A 403 1.19 17.92 11.94
C ALA A 403 0.56 18.80 13.05
N GLU A 404 1.06 20.02 13.26
CA GLU A 404 0.68 20.97 14.31
C GLU A 404 -0.82 21.32 14.38
N ASN A 405 -1.53 21.17 13.26
CA ASN A 405 -2.96 21.41 13.20
C ASN A 405 -3.83 20.13 13.36
N VAL A 406 -3.20 18.99 13.65
CA VAL A 406 -3.90 17.75 14.02
C VAL A 406 -4.14 17.78 15.54
N VAL A 407 -5.35 17.45 15.94
CA VAL A 407 -5.75 17.28 17.35
C VAL A 407 -6.01 15.81 17.61
N GLY A 408 -5.19 15.17 18.41
CA GLY A 408 -5.20 13.73 18.65
C GLY A 408 -3.79 13.20 18.81
N ARG A 409 -3.65 11.89 18.97
CA ARG A 409 -2.34 11.24 19.14
C ARG A 409 -2.33 9.88 18.43
N VAL A 410 -1.16 9.32 18.26
CA VAL A 410 -1.00 7.91 17.86
C VAL A 410 -1.33 7.04 19.09
N PRO A 411 -2.18 6.00 18.97
CA PRO A 411 -2.53 5.14 20.09
C PRO A 411 -1.38 4.19 20.44
N ASP A 412 -1.31 3.83 21.70
CA ASP A 412 -0.42 2.78 22.18
C ASP A 412 -0.92 1.40 21.75
N LEU A 413 -0.02 0.40 21.68
CA LEU A 413 -0.38 -0.95 21.23
C LEU A 413 -1.49 -1.60 22.05
N GLU A 414 -1.52 -1.31 23.37
CA GLU A 414 -2.50 -1.85 24.32
C GLU A 414 -3.91 -1.31 24.06
N GLU A 415 -4.03 -0.13 23.48
CA GLU A 415 -5.31 0.48 23.15
C GLU A 415 -5.94 -0.11 21.89
N LEU A 416 -5.13 -0.73 21.05
CA LEU A 416 -5.58 -1.33 19.78
C LEU A 416 -6.29 -2.67 20.03
N ASN A 417 -7.23 -3.01 19.16
CA ASN A 417 -7.82 -4.34 19.14
C ASN A 417 -6.82 -5.40 18.62
N ASP A 418 -7.15 -6.68 18.80
CA ASP A 418 -6.24 -7.79 18.47
C ASP A 418 -5.82 -7.80 17.00
N GLU A 419 -6.75 -7.56 16.08
CA GLU A 419 -6.47 -7.52 14.64
C GLU A 419 -5.49 -6.39 14.27
N ALA A 420 -5.64 -5.21 14.87
CA ALA A 420 -4.73 -4.10 14.66
C ALA A 420 -3.36 -4.38 15.24
N ARG A 421 -3.26 -4.99 16.43
CA ARG A 421 -1.99 -5.37 17.05
C ARG A 421 -1.18 -6.33 16.18
N GLU A 422 -1.83 -7.32 15.58
CA GLU A 422 -1.17 -8.26 14.66
C GLU A 422 -0.58 -7.52 13.44
N ARG A 423 -1.34 -6.61 12.83
CA ARG A 423 -0.86 -5.80 11.70
C ARG A 423 0.29 -4.88 12.08
N MET A 424 0.28 -4.32 13.30
CA MET A 424 1.34 -3.46 13.80
C MET A 424 2.68 -4.20 13.95
N GLN A 425 2.68 -5.50 14.22
CA GLN A 425 3.90 -6.30 14.24
C GLN A 425 4.60 -6.37 12.87
N LEU A 426 3.82 -6.31 11.78
CA LEU A 426 4.33 -6.40 10.40
C LEU A 426 4.70 -5.02 9.82
N GLN A 427 3.85 -4.03 10.04
CA GLN A 427 3.93 -2.72 9.37
C GLN A 427 3.71 -1.53 10.31
N GLY A 428 3.80 -1.73 11.63
CA GLY A 428 3.61 -0.67 12.61
C GLY A 428 4.70 0.39 12.57
N ILE A 429 4.29 1.63 12.77
CA ILE A 429 5.20 2.75 12.97
C ILE A 429 5.95 2.52 14.28
N ARG A 430 7.28 2.61 14.24
CA ARG A 430 8.09 2.62 15.45
C ARG A 430 8.06 4.04 16.01
N VAL A 431 7.37 4.24 17.11
CA VAL A 431 7.50 5.45 17.92
C VAL A 431 8.85 5.34 18.63
N ASP A 432 9.75 6.27 18.39
CA ASP A 432 11.05 6.30 19.07
C ASP A 432 10.82 6.47 20.60
N GLU A 433 11.11 5.44 21.36
CA GLU A 433 11.08 5.48 22.83
C GLU A 433 12.11 6.48 23.43
N SER A 434 13.03 6.99 22.60
CA SER A 434 14.10 7.91 23.03
C SER A 434 13.62 9.31 23.45
N VAL A 435 12.39 9.71 23.11
CA VAL A 435 11.84 11.04 23.45
C VAL A 435 11.10 11.03 24.79
N GLN A 436 10.78 9.86 25.36
CA GLN A 436 10.04 9.79 26.63
C GLN A 436 10.91 9.80 27.90
N THR A 437 12.24 9.81 27.78
CA THR A 437 13.14 9.72 28.96
C THR A 437 13.74 11.05 29.42
N GLU A 438 13.34 12.19 28.85
CA GLU A 438 13.72 13.51 29.37
C GLU A 438 12.47 14.35 29.67
N LYS A 439 11.79 14.02 30.77
CA LYS A 439 10.93 14.93 31.52
C LYS A 439 11.15 14.75 33.01
#